data_c5b24668b8d46e443d4fd673c45e9116
#
_entry.id   c5b24668b8d46e443d4fd673c45e9116
#
_cell.length_a   1.000
_cell.length_b   1.000
_cell.length_c   1.000
_cell.angle_alpha   90.00
_cell.angle_beta   90.00
_cell.angle_gamma   90.00
#
_symmetry.space_group_name_H-M   'P 1'
#
loop_
_entity.id
_entity.type
_entity.pdbx_description
1 polymer ?
#
loop_
_entity_poly.entity_id
_entity_poly.type
_entity_poly.pdbx_seq_one_letter_code
_entity_poly.pdbx_strand_id
1 'polypeptide(L)'
;MNFSRRDFLKKAGASAIAATAMTNLFAEPTKKLWFDISLAEWSLHKELFAKKITNLDFPVLAKKEFGISIVEYVNQFFKDKAEDKAYLAELLKIAKDNGVKNHLIMIDGEGGLGELDAAVRNKAVENHYKWVEAAKFLGCKSIRVNAFGKGTFDEIAKASVEGLGKLGEFAQKTGINIIVENHGGSSSNGQWLSGVMKQVNMKNVGTLPDFG
;
A
#
# COMPACT_ATOMS: atom_id res chain seq x y z
N MET A 1 39.22 44.53 -28.50
CA MET A 1 39.69 43.51 -27.54
C MET A 1 39.36 42.12 -28.12
N ASN A 2 40.40 41.41 -28.59
CA ASN A 2 40.24 40.06 -29.11
C ASN A 2 40.23 39.07 -27.97
N PHE A 3 39.10 38.55 -27.61
CA PHE A 3 38.99 37.45 -26.67
C PHE A 3 39.42 36.13 -27.34
N SER A 4 40.43 35.45 -26.79
CA SER A 4 40.85 34.15 -27.29
C SER A 4 39.83 33.07 -26.90
N ARG A 5 39.70 32.02 -27.73
CA ARG A 5 38.88 30.82 -27.39
C ARG A 5 39.24 30.22 -26.02
N ARG A 6 40.50 30.33 -25.62
CA ARG A 6 41.01 29.83 -24.35
C ARG A 6 40.49 30.64 -23.15
N ASP A 7 40.35 31.99 -23.31
CA ASP A 7 39.83 32.87 -22.27
C ASP A 7 38.31 32.69 -22.10
N PHE A 8 37.60 32.41 -23.20
CA PHE A 8 36.17 32.02 -23.16
C PHE A 8 35.95 30.71 -22.40
N LEU A 9 36.75 29.67 -22.72
CA LEU A 9 36.61 28.37 -22.04
C LEU A 9 36.96 28.44 -20.54
N LYS A 10 37.95 29.22 -20.14
CA LYS A 10 38.30 29.46 -18.74
C LYS A 10 37.17 30.19 -18.00
N LYS A 11 36.57 31.19 -18.60
CA LYS A 11 35.43 31.91 -18.01
C LYS A 11 34.18 31.10 -17.99
N ALA A 12 33.86 30.31 -19.02
CA ALA A 12 32.75 29.39 -19.06
C ALA A 12 32.88 28.27 -18.05
N GLY A 13 34.08 27.69 -17.88
CA GLY A 13 34.36 26.68 -16.86
C GLY A 13 34.23 27.20 -15.43
N ALA A 14 34.70 28.42 -15.15
CA ALA A 14 34.53 29.05 -13.85
C ALA A 14 33.06 29.38 -13.52
N SER A 15 32.27 29.77 -14.53
CA SER A 15 30.83 30.03 -14.36
C SER A 15 30.01 28.74 -14.12
N ALA A 16 30.38 27.62 -14.75
CA ALA A 16 29.73 26.33 -14.55
C ALA A 16 30.00 25.78 -13.14
N ILE A 17 31.23 25.94 -12.62
CA ILE A 17 31.56 25.53 -11.24
C ILE A 17 30.87 26.42 -10.22
N ALA A 18 30.74 27.73 -10.49
CA ALA A 18 30.01 28.64 -9.60
C ALA A 18 28.50 28.35 -9.60
N ALA A 19 27.92 27.98 -10.74
CA ALA A 19 26.51 27.60 -10.82
C ALA A 19 26.18 26.31 -10.05
N THR A 20 27.06 25.29 -10.15
CA THR A 20 26.90 24.04 -9.36
C THR A 20 27.16 24.24 -7.86
N ALA A 21 28.05 25.15 -7.48
CA ALA A 21 28.27 25.50 -6.07
C ALA A 21 27.10 26.31 -5.49
N MET A 22 26.48 27.19 -6.29
CA MET A 22 25.32 27.96 -5.84
C MET A 22 24.04 27.11 -5.67
N THR A 23 23.83 26.07 -6.49
CA THR A 23 22.67 25.19 -6.31
C THR A 23 22.73 24.39 -5.00
N ASN A 24 23.92 24.11 -4.49
CA ASN A 24 24.08 23.46 -3.18
C ASN A 24 24.00 24.42 -1.98
N LEU A 25 24.19 25.73 -2.19
CA LEU A 25 24.07 26.75 -1.15
C LEU A 25 22.62 27.14 -0.82
N PHE A 26 21.67 26.83 -1.72
CA PHE A 26 20.24 27.08 -1.53
C PHE A 26 19.41 25.81 -1.33
N ALA A 27 20.06 24.62 -1.27
CA ALA A 27 19.39 23.43 -0.84
C ALA A 27 19.12 23.60 0.67
N GLU A 28 17.94 24.08 1.02
CA GLU A 28 17.46 23.97 2.39
C GLU A 28 17.67 22.53 2.86
N PRO A 29 18.23 22.30 4.06
CA PRO A 29 18.31 20.95 4.57
C PRO A 29 16.90 20.40 4.58
N THR A 30 16.64 19.38 3.75
CA THR A 30 15.34 18.73 3.70
C THR A 30 15.02 18.29 5.13
N LYS A 31 14.09 18.99 5.79
CA LYS A 31 13.64 18.61 7.13
C LYS A 31 13.27 17.15 7.04
N LYS A 32 13.98 16.30 7.80
CA LYS A 32 13.62 14.89 7.89
C LYS A 32 12.16 14.83 8.32
N LEU A 33 11.31 14.31 7.46
CA LEU A 33 9.91 14.12 7.79
C LEU A 33 9.82 13.21 9.02
N TRP A 34 8.89 13.51 9.92
CA TRP A 34 8.62 12.69 11.10
C TRP A 34 7.81 11.42 10.76
N PHE A 35 7.43 11.26 9.52
CA PHE A 35 6.71 10.11 8.96
C PHE A 35 7.39 9.63 7.68
N ASP A 36 7.14 8.38 7.32
CA ASP A 36 7.53 7.81 6.04
C ASP A 36 6.36 7.93 5.05
N ILE A 37 6.69 8.01 3.75
CA ILE A 37 5.71 8.01 2.66
C ILE A 37 5.78 6.66 1.95
N SER A 38 4.63 6.06 1.68
CA SER A 38 4.49 4.89 0.83
C SER A 38 3.83 5.23 -0.52
N LEU A 39 4.09 4.41 -1.53
CA LEU A 39 3.42 4.48 -2.82
C LEU A 39 2.44 3.32 -2.93
N ALA A 40 1.17 3.65 -3.19
CA ALA A 40 0.16 2.65 -3.50
C ALA A 40 0.26 2.22 -4.98
N GLU A 41 0.25 0.92 -5.24
CA GLU A 41 0.31 0.35 -6.60
C GLU A 41 -0.87 0.84 -7.46
N TRP A 42 -2.00 1.15 -6.84
CA TRP A 42 -3.15 1.75 -7.52
C TRP A 42 -2.83 3.06 -8.22
N SER A 43 -1.83 3.82 -7.77
CA SER A 43 -1.37 5.04 -8.43
C SER A 43 -0.91 4.80 -9.87
N LEU A 44 -0.48 3.57 -10.20
CA LEU A 44 -0.05 3.14 -11.53
C LEU A 44 -1.05 2.18 -12.20
N HIS A 45 -2.31 2.14 -11.73
CA HIS A 45 -3.31 1.19 -12.19
C HIS A 45 -3.54 1.21 -13.72
N LYS A 46 -3.44 2.38 -14.36
CA LYS A 46 -3.63 2.51 -15.82
C LYS A 46 -2.55 1.76 -16.60
N GLU A 47 -1.31 1.88 -16.19
CA GLU A 47 -0.16 1.22 -16.79
C GLU A 47 -0.19 -0.29 -16.54
N LEU A 48 -0.60 -0.71 -15.34
CA LEU A 48 -0.77 -2.11 -14.94
C LEU A 48 -1.90 -2.77 -15.72
N PHE A 49 -3.07 -2.16 -15.82
CA PHE A 49 -4.17 -2.68 -16.64
C PHE A 49 -3.84 -2.71 -18.13
N ALA A 50 -3.08 -1.74 -18.61
CA ALA A 50 -2.58 -1.72 -19.98
C ALA A 50 -1.42 -2.70 -20.23
N LYS A 51 -0.96 -3.43 -19.20
CA LYS A 51 0.15 -4.38 -19.24
C LYS A 51 1.47 -3.77 -19.75
N LYS A 52 1.66 -2.47 -19.57
CA LYS A 52 2.92 -1.76 -19.85
C LYS A 52 3.96 -2.02 -18.79
N ILE A 53 3.51 -2.28 -17.57
CA ILE A 53 4.29 -2.69 -16.42
C ILE A 53 3.58 -3.84 -15.71
N THR A 54 4.32 -4.58 -14.90
CA THR A 54 3.81 -5.68 -14.08
C THR A 54 3.94 -5.36 -12.60
N ASN A 55 3.29 -6.13 -11.75
CA ASN A 55 3.46 -6.04 -10.30
C ASN A 55 4.92 -6.24 -9.86
N LEU A 56 5.73 -7.02 -10.59
CA LEU A 56 7.16 -7.20 -10.30
C LEU A 56 7.99 -5.94 -10.61
N ASP A 57 7.55 -5.10 -11.54
CA ASP A 57 8.23 -3.84 -11.87
C ASP A 57 7.95 -2.75 -10.83
N PHE A 58 6.84 -2.87 -10.11
CA PHE A 58 6.34 -1.81 -9.22
C PHE A 58 7.34 -1.37 -8.13
N PRO A 59 8.00 -2.26 -7.35
CA PRO A 59 8.98 -1.84 -6.35
C PRO A 59 10.17 -1.09 -6.95
N VAL A 60 10.60 -1.50 -8.15
CA VAL A 60 11.71 -0.86 -8.86
C VAL A 60 11.32 0.55 -9.29
N LEU A 61 10.13 0.71 -9.87
CA LEU A 61 9.59 2.01 -10.28
C LEU A 61 9.40 2.94 -9.09
N ALA A 62 8.80 2.46 -7.99
CA ALA A 62 8.63 3.21 -6.76
C ALA A 62 9.95 3.83 -6.29
N LYS A 63 11.04 3.05 -6.34
CA LYS A 63 12.35 3.51 -5.93
C LYS A 63 13.01 4.43 -6.94
N LYS A 64 13.05 4.04 -8.22
CA LYS A 64 13.83 4.75 -9.25
C LYS A 64 13.17 6.02 -9.73
N GLU A 65 11.85 5.98 -9.98
CA GLU A 65 11.14 7.11 -10.57
C GLU A 65 10.60 8.09 -9.52
N PHE A 66 10.20 7.57 -8.34
CA PHE A 66 9.56 8.39 -7.31
C PHE A 66 10.43 8.58 -6.05
N GLY A 67 11.55 7.88 -5.91
CA GLY A 67 12.40 7.95 -4.72
C GLY A 67 11.76 7.35 -3.47
N ILE A 68 10.63 6.64 -3.60
CA ILE A 68 9.85 6.07 -2.50
C ILE A 68 10.36 4.67 -2.20
N SER A 69 10.58 4.36 -0.92
CA SER A 69 11.15 3.09 -0.48
C SER A 69 10.16 2.22 0.32
N ILE A 70 8.87 2.57 0.31
CA ILE A 70 7.80 1.79 0.94
C ILE A 70 6.67 1.66 -0.08
N VAL A 71 6.15 0.44 -0.25
CA VAL A 71 5.13 0.15 -1.26
C VAL A 71 3.94 -0.57 -0.66
N GLU A 72 2.78 -0.35 -1.28
CA GLU A 72 1.50 -0.93 -0.95
C GLU A 72 0.93 -1.59 -2.20
N TYR A 73 0.82 -2.90 -2.18
CA TYR A 73 0.35 -3.69 -3.32
C TYR A 73 -1.18 -3.72 -3.41
N VAL A 74 -1.68 -4.05 -4.61
CA VAL A 74 -3.10 -4.34 -4.85
C VAL A 74 -3.23 -5.75 -5.39
N ASN A 75 -4.01 -6.59 -4.72
CA ASN A 75 -4.15 -8.01 -5.06
C ASN A 75 -4.60 -8.28 -6.49
N GLN A 76 -5.32 -7.35 -7.11
CA GLN A 76 -5.81 -7.49 -8.48
C GLN A 76 -4.69 -7.64 -9.52
N PHE A 77 -3.51 -7.09 -9.27
CA PHE A 77 -2.38 -7.11 -10.20
C PHE A 77 -1.55 -8.39 -10.11
N PHE A 78 -1.80 -9.24 -9.09
CA PHE A 78 -1.19 -10.57 -8.94
C PHE A 78 -2.16 -11.59 -8.35
N LYS A 79 -3.42 -11.54 -8.80
CA LYS A 79 -4.58 -12.25 -8.24
C LYS A 79 -4.36 -13.75 -8.07
N ASP A 80 -3.76 -14.41 -9.05
CA ASP A 80 -3.54 -15.85 -9.05
C ASP A 80 -2.21 -16.26 -8.39
N LYS A 81 -1.55 -15.31 -7.70
CA LYS A 81 -0.21 -15.47 -7.14
C LYS A 81 -0.15 -15.46 -5.61
N ALA A 82 -1.28 -15.34 -4.94
CA ALA A 82 -1.31 -15.30 -3.47
C ALA A 82 -0.64 -16.52 -2.81
N GLU A 83 -0.73 -17.70 -3.44
CA GLU A 83 -0.17 -18.96 -2.95
C GLU A 83 1.04 -19.45 -3.77
N ASP A 84 1.43 -18.72 -4.83
CA ASP A 84 2.61 -18.99 -5.64
C ASP A 84 3.88 -18.52 -4.90
N LYS A 85 4.47 -19.42 -4.13
CA LYS A 85 5.65 -19.11 -3.31
C LYS A 85 6.87 -18.69 -4.15
N ALA A 86 7.00 -19.20 -5.37
CA ALA A 86 8.10 -18.82 -6.26
C ALA A 86 7.94 -17.36 -6.71
N TYR A 87 6.74 -16.99 -7.13
CA TYR A 87 6.41 -15.60 -7.48
C TYR A 87 6.58 -14.65 -6.30
N LEU A 88 6.05 -15.01 -5.12
CA LEU A 88 6.19 -14.18 -3.92
C LEU A 88 7.65 -14.02 -3.49
N ALA A 89 8.46 -15.07 -3.64
CA ALA A 89 9.90 -15.01 -3.35
C ALA A 89 10.63 -14.08 -4.33
N GLU A 90 10.28 -14.11 -5.61
CA GLU A 90 10.79 -13.20 -6.63
C GLU A 90 10.44 -11.75 -6.31
N LEU A 91 9.17 -11.46 -6.03
CA LEU A 91 8.71 -10.12 -5.65
C LEU A 91 9.44 -9.60 -4.40
N LEU A 92 9.57 -10.45 -3.37
CA LEU A 92 10.30 -10.11 -2.15
C LEU A 92 11.79 -9.82 -2.43
N LYS A 93 12.40 -10.63 -3.31
CA LYS A 93 13.80 -10.43 -3.71
C LYS A 93 13.98 -9.09 -4.43
N ILE A 94 13.12 -8.80 -5.40
CA ILE A 94 13.15 -7.54 -6.16
C ILE A 94 13.03 -6.34 -5.20
N ALA A 95 12.06 -6.37 -4.27
CA ALA A 95 11.90 -5.31 -3.29
C ALA A 95 13.16 -5.13 -2.43
N LYS A 96 13.73 -6.20 -1.89
CA LYS A 96 14.96 -6.17 -1.09
C LYS A 96 16.17 -5.65 -1.85
N ASP A 97 16.38 -6.12 -3.07
CA ASP A 97 17.53 -5.72 -3.92
C ASP A 97 17.48 -4.22 -4.26
N ASN A 98 16.28 -3.61 -4.26
CA ASN A 98 16.11 -2.19 -4.50
C ASN A 98 15.96 -1.36 -3.21
N GLY A 99 16.12 -1.96 -2.04
CA GLY A 99 15.96 -1.27 -0.74
C GLY A 99 14.54 -0.80 -0.47
N VAL A 100 13.54 -1.53 -1.00
CA VAL A 100 12.10 -1.24 -0.84
C VAL A 100 11.51 -2.14 0.23
N LYS A 101 10.66 -1.57 1.09
CA LYS A 101 9.90 -2.27 2.12
C LYS A 101 8.47 -2.49 1.63
N ASN A 102 8.00 -3.71 1.73
CA ASN A 102 6.60 -4.06 1.51
C ASN A 102 5.80 -3.67 2.76
N HIS A 103 4.72 -2.92 2.62
CA HIS A 103 3.96 -2.40 3.76
C HIS A 103 2.62 -3.07 3.95
N LEU A 104 1.80 -3.11 2.91
CA LEU A 104 0.50 -3.77 2.94
C LEU A 104 0.12 -4.33 1.56
N ILE A 105 -0.92 -5.18 1.55
CA ILE A 105 -1.64 -5.59 0.35
C ILE A 105 -3.09 -5.10 0.48
N MET A 106 -3.57 -4.34 -0.49
CA MET A 106 -4.98 -3.97 -0.61
C MET A 106 -5.74 -5.13 -1.24
N ILE A 107 -6.79 -5.59 -0.56
CA ILE A 107 -7.58 -6.75 -0.98
C ILE A 107 -8.94 -6.30 -1.51
N ASP A 108 -9.16 -6.57 -2.80
CA ASP A 108 -10.43 -6.36 -3.47
C ASP A 108 -10.92 -7.67 -4.13
N GLY A 109 -12.24 -7.78 -4.30
CA GLY A 109 -12.84 -8.90 -5.04
C GLY A 109 -12.90 -10.24 -4.31
N GLU A 110 -12.59 -10.29 -3.01
CA GLU A 110 -12.63 -11.53 -2.20
C GLU A 110 -13.95 -11.68 -1.39
N GLY A 111 -14.91 -10.79 -1.60
CA GLY A 111 -16.21 -10.76 -0.91
C GLY A 111 -16.28 -9.73 0.21
N GLY A 112 -17.48 -9.43 0.65
CA GLY A 112 -17.76 -8.46 1.72
C GLY A 112 -17.69 -9.08 3.10
N LEU A 113 -16.89 -8.51 3.99
CA LEU A 113 -16.81 -8.95 5.38
C LEU A 113 -18.03 -8.51 6.22
N GLY A 114 -18.90 -7.66 5.66
CA GLY A 114 -20.15 -7.23 6.26
C GLY A 114 -21.40 -7.85 5.62
N GLU A 115 -21.28 -8.93 4.84
CA GLU A 115 -22.43 -9.63 4.26
C GLU A 115 -23.31 -10.22 5.36
N LEU A 116 -24.64 -10.05 5.22
CA LEU A 116 -25.62 -10.50 6.24
C LEU A 116 -25.74 -12.01 6.28
N ASP A 117 -25.67 -12.67 5.13
CA ASP A 117 -25.64 -14.12 5.06
C ASP A 117 -24.33 -14.64 5.65
N ALA A 118 -24.44 -15.46 6.69
CA ALA A 118 -23.30 -15.97 7.42
C ALA A 118 -22.41 -16.89 6.57
N ALA A 119 -22.97 -17.65 5.63
CA ALA A 119 -22.21 -18.54 4.76
C ALA A 119 -21.40 -17.71 3.76
N VAL A 120 -21.98 -16.70 3.15
CA VAL A 120 -21.31 -15.76 2.23
C VAL A 120 -20.21 -15.00 2.96
N ARG A 121 -20.51 -14.48 4.15
CA ARG A 121 -19.51 -13.77 4.99
C ARG A 121 -18.34 -14.66 5.39
N ASN A 122 -18.62 -15.89 5.84
CA ASN A 122 -17.58 -16.84 6.19
C ASN A 122 -16.70 -17.20 4.98
N LYS A 123 -17.30 -17.36 3.80
CA LYS A 123 -16.54 -17.58 2.58
C LYS A 123 -15.65 -16.40 2.23
N ALA A 124 -16.15 -15.17 2.39
CA ALA A 124 -15.33 -13.98 2.21
C ALA A 124 -14.14 -13.98 3.20
N VAL A 125 -14.36 -14.29 4.48
CA VAL A 125 -13.26 -14.42 5.47
C VAL A 125 -12.21 -15.44 5.00
N GLU A 126 -12.64 -16.65 4.59
CA GLU A 126 -11.73 -17.70 4.10
C GLU A 126 -10.93 -17.25 2.87
N ASN A 127 -11.57 -16.55 1.93
CA ASN A 127 -10.91 -16.04 0.73
C ASN A 127 -9.77 -15.06 1.06
N HIS A 128 -9.82 -14.37 2.20
CA HIS A 128 -8.76 -13.46 2.65
C HIS A 128 -7.57 -14.19 3.29
N TYR A 129 -7.69 -15.44 3.73
CA TYR A 129 -6.60 -16.14 4.43
C TYR A 129 -5.33 -16.25 3.60
N LYS A 130 -5.45 -16.60 2.32
CA LYS A 130 -4.30 -16.66 1.40
C LYS A 130 -3.54 -15.33 1.32
N TRP A 131 -4.24 -14.21 1.42
CA TRP A 131 -3.65 -12.87 1.37
C TRP A 131 -2.98 -12.48 2.69
N VAL A 132 -3.49 -12.94 3.82
CA VAL A 132 -2.81 -12.81 5.12
C VAL A 132 -1.47 -13.55 5.07
N GLU A 133 -1.46 -14.78 4.54
CA GLU A 133 -0.23 -15.57 4.40
C GLU A 133 0.74 -14.96 3.38
N ALA A 134 0.25 -14.44 2.24
CA ALA A 134 1.06 -13.73 1.27
C ALA A 134 1.68 -12.46 1.87
N ALA A 135 0.90 -11.67 2.62
CA ALA A 135 1.38 -10.48 3.30
C ALA A 135 2.49 -10.82 4.32
N LYS A 136 2.29 -11.88 5.11
CA LYS A 136 3.31 -12.39 6.02
C LYS A 136 4.59 -12.78 5.28
N PHE A 137 4.47 -13.54 4.19
CA PHE A 137 5.61 -13.98 3.38
C PHE A 137 6.40 -12.80 2.80
N LEU A 138 5.70 -11.79 2.30
CA LEU A 138 6.30 -10.57 1.75
C LEU A 138 6.86 -9.61 2.82
N GLY A 139 6.61 -9.87 4.12
CA GLY A 139 7.03 -9.02 5.22
C GLY A 139 6.20 -7.75 5.38
N CYS A 140 4.98 -7.74 4.86
CA CYS A 140 4.00 -6.67 5.08
C CYS A 140 3.60 -6.59 6.56
N LYS A 141 3.03 -5.44 6.94
CA LYS A 141 2.48 -5.21 8.29
C LYS A 141 0.99 -5.47 8.35
N SER A 142 0.29 -5.29 7.24
CA SER A 142 -1.16 -5.29 7.19
C SER A 142 -1.68 -5.83 5.87
N ILE A 143 -2.94 -6.23 5.86
CA ILE A 143 -3.77 -6.22 4.67
C ILE A 143 -4.90 -5.19 4.84
N ARG A 144 -5.24 -4.46 3.77
CA ARG A 144 -6.42 -3.60 3.73
C ARG A 144 -7.59 -4.40 3.18
N VAL A 145 -8.71 -4.33 3.85
CA VAL A 145 -9.94 -5.05 3.52
C VAL A 145 -11.15 -4.12 3.46
N ASN A 146 -12.23 -4.61 2.87
CA ASN A 146 -13.49 -3.88 2.74
C ASN A 146 -14.56 -4.47 3.67
N ALA A 147 -15.19 -3.61 4.49
CA ALA A 147 -16.29 -3.97 5.38
C ALA A 147 -17.64 -3.56 4.75
N PHE A 148 -17.97 -4.12 3.59
CA PHE A 148 -19.25 -3.88 2.93
C PHE A 148 -20.16 -5.10 3.01
N GLY A 149 -21.45 -4.86 2.81
CA GLY A 149 -22.53 -5.86 2.73
C GLY A 149 -23.78 -5.21 2.16
N LYS A 150 -24.84 -6.02 2.01
CA LYS A 150 -26.16 -5.54 1.57
C LYS A 150 -27.12 -5.56 2.75
N GLY A 151 -27.64 -4.39 3.14
CA GLY A 151 -28.57 -4.24 4.26
C GLY A 151 -28.57 -2.81 4.82
N THR A 152 -29.18 -2.65 5.98
CA THR A 152 -29.11 -1.39 6.75
C THR A 152 -27.74 -1.21 7.38
N PHE A 153 -27.39 0.01 7.75
CA PHE A 153 -26.09 0.29 8.40
C PHE A 153 -25.88 -0.53 9.67
N ASP A 154 -26.94 -0.72 10.48
CA ASP A 154 -26.85 -1.49 11.73
C ASP A 154 -26.64 -2.99 11.48
N GLU A 155 -27.33 -3.55 10.47
CA GLU A 155 -27.15 -4.95 10.09
C GLU A 155 -25.74 -5.21 9.55
N ILE A 156 -25.28 -4.33 8.64
CA ILE A 156 -23.91 -4.42 8.08
C ILE A 156 -22.88 -4.24 9.19
N ALA A 157 -23.12 -3.36 10.18
CA ALA A 157 -22.20 -3.19 11.31
C ALA A 157 -22.04 -4.48 12.12
N LYS A 158 -23.15 -5.12 12.49
CA LYS A 158 -23.13 -6.40 13.23
C LYS A 158 -22.40 -7.50 12.43
N ALA A 159 -22.71 -7.62 11.15
CA ALA A 159 -22.06 -8.59 10.28
C ALA A 159 -20.55 -8.31 10.12
N SER A 160 -20.17 -7.03 9.98
CA SER A 160 -18.77 -6.62 9.88
C SER A 160 -17.97 -6.92 11.15
N VAL A 161 -18.59 -6.75 12.33
CA VAL A 161 -17.95 -7.13 13.60
C VAL A 161 -17.60 -8.61 13.61
N GLU A 162 -18.51 -9.48 13.17
CA GLU A 162 -18.23 -10.92 13.08
C GLU A 162 -17.17 -11.25 12.03
N GLY A 163 -17.30 -10.69 10.82
CA GLY A 163 -16.37 -10.97 9.72
C GLY A 163 -14.95 -10.50 10.02
N LEU A 164 -14.81 -9.27 10.50
CA LEU A 164 -13.52 -8.70 10.90
C LEU A 164 -12.94 -9.41 12.12
N GLY A 165 -13.75 -9.80 13.10
CA GLY A 165 -13.32 -10.56 14.26
C GLY A 165 -12.69 -11.89 13.84
N LYS A 166 -13.39 -12.69 13.02
CA LYS A 166 -12.87 -14.00 12.53
C LYS A 166 -11.59 -13.83 11.73
N LEU A 167 -11.54 -12.85 10.83
CA LEU A 167 -10.32 -12.58 10.06
C LEU A 167 -9.18 -12.08 10.95
N GLY A 168 -9.49 -11.23 11.93
CA GLY A 168 -8.55 -10.74 12.93
C GLY A 168 -7.94 -11.86 13.77
N GLU A 169 -8.74 -12.84 14.23
CA GLU A 169 -8.27 -14.03 14.96
C GLU A 169 -7.30 -14.86 14.13
N PHE A 170 -7.60 -15.06 12.84
CA PHE A 170 -6.68 -15.75 11.92
C PHE A 170 -5.38 -14.97 11.76
N ALA A 171 -5.47 -13.69 11.45
CA ALA A 171 -4.33 -12.83 11.17
C ALA A 171 -3.43 -12.60 12.40
N GLN A 172 -3.99 -12.61 13.61
CA GLN A 172 -3.24 -12.46 14.86
C GLN A 172 -2.15 -13.52 14.99
N LYS A 173 -2.42 -14.76 14.57
CA LYS A 173 -1.47 -15.88 14.62
C LYS A 173 -0.25 -15.66 13.70
N THR A 174 -0.41 -14.83 12.69
CA THR A 174 0.63 -14.53 11.71
C THR A 174 1.34 -13.20 11.98
N GLY A 175 0.82 -12.37 12.89
CA GLY A 175 1.32 -11.05 13.20
C GLY A 175 0.93 -9.98 12.16
N ILE A 176 -0.09 -10.25 11.33
CA ILE A 176 -0.62 -9.32 10.33
C ILE A 176 -1.81 -8.55 10.90
N ASN A 177 -1.86 -7.24 10.64
CA ASN A 177 -3.01 -6.42 10.97
C ASN A 177 -4.05 -6.44 9.84
N ILE A 178 -5.31 -6.36 10.24
CA ILE A 178 -6.44 -6.17 9.35
C ILE A 178 -6.87 -4.70 9.46
N ILE A 179 -6.82 -3.96 8.37
CA ILE A 179 -7.21 -2.55 8.38
C ILE A 179 -8.32 -2.29 7.36
N VAL A 180 -9.34 -1.56 7.80
CA VAL A 180 -10.50 -1.21 6.97
C VAL A 180 -10.35 0.20 6.44
N GLU A 181 -10.45 0.36 5.14
CA GLU A 181 -10.49 1.66 4.48
C GLU A 181 -11.92 2.20 4.44
N ASN A 182 -12.06 3.51 4.56
CA ASN A 182 -13.32 4.22 4.32
C ASN A 182 -13.61 4.34 2.80
N HIS A 183 -13.76 3.18 2.13
CA HIS A 183 -13.86 3.03 0.68
C HIS A 183 -15.31 2.96 0.20
N GLY A 184 -16.10 4.01 0.47
CA GLY A 184 -17.51 4.10 0.07
C GLY A 184 -18.49 3.39 1.02
N GLY A 185 -19.79 3.60 0.79
CA GLY A 185 -20.86 2.97 1.56
C GLY A 185 -20.80 3.26 3.06
N SER A 186 -21.11 2.25 3.87
CA SER A 186 -21.13 2.38 5.33
C SER A 186 -19.77 2.74 5.93
N SER A 187 -18.68 2.24 5.35
CA SER A 187 -17.32 2.50 5.87
C SER A 187 -16.86 3.95 5.72
N SER A 188 -17.48 4.72 4.80
CA SER A 188 -17.22 6.17 4.67
C SER A 188 -17.90 7.01 5.76
N ASN A 189 -18.77 6.40 6.57
CA ASN A 189 -19.28 7.06 7.76
C ASN A 189 -18.35 6.79 8.95
N GLY A 190 -17.61 7.81 9.37
CA GLY A 190 -16.61 7.68 10.44
C GLY A 190 -17.20 7.22 11.77
N GLN A 191 -18.45 7.63 12.10
CA GLN A 191 -19.13 7.18 13.30
C GLN A 191 -19.46 5.69 13.24
N TRP A 192 -19.95 5.22 12.09
CA TRP A 192 -20.23 3.82 11.83
C TRP A 192 -18.94 2.98 11.97
N LEU A 193 -17.89 3.37 11.25
CA LEU A 193 -16.62 2.64 11.26
C LEU A 193 -15.99 2.59 12.67
N SER A 194 -16.00 3.73 13.37
CA SER A 194 -15.56 3.80 14.77
C SER A 194 -16.37 2.87 15.69
N GLY A 195 -17.68 2.79 15.47
CA GLY A 195 -18.58 1.89 16.21
C GLY A 195 -18.24 0.41 15.97
N VAL A 196 -17.98 0.04 14.71
CA VAL A 196 -17.54 -1.33 14.35
C VAL A 196 -16.20 -1.65 15.02
N MET A 197 -15.20 -0.76 14.91
CA MET A 197 -13.87 -0.98 15.52
C MET A 197 -13.95 -1.16 17.04
N LYS A 198 -14.77 -0.37 17.73
CA LYS A 198 -14.99 -0.51 19.18
C LYS A 198 -15.58 -1.86 19.54
N GLN A 199 -16.48 -2.40 18.74
CA GLN A 199 -17.12 -3.70 18.99
C GLN A 199 -16.19 -4.86 18.67
N VAL A 200 -15.41 -4.78 17.58
CA VAL A 200 -14.37 -5.78 17.26
C VAL A 200 -13.33 -5.87 18.36
N ASN A 201 -12.90 -4.73 18.90
CA ASN A 201 -12.00 -4.59 20.07
C ASN A 201 -10.75 -5.50 20.01
N MET A 202 -10.13 -5.62 18.86
CA MET A 202 -8.89 -6.41 18.67
C MET A 202 -7.72 -5.47 18.34
N LYS A 203 -6.55 -5.70 18.93
CA LYS A 203 -5.36 -4.86 18.74
C LYS A 203 -4.81 -4.88 17.30
N ASN A 204 -5.05 -5.97 16.59
CA ASN A 204 -4.62 -6.15 15.21
C ASN A 204 -5.72 -5.84 14.18
N VAL A 205 -6.84 -5.24 14.59
CA VAL A 205 -7.90 -4.76 13.69
C VAL A 205 -8.03 -3.26 13.86
N GLY A 206 -7.92 -2.52 12.75
CA GLY A 206 -7.92 -1.06 12.76
C GLY A 206 -8.43 -0.46 11.46
N THR A 207 -8.05 0.78 11.20
CA THR A 207 -8.50 1.54 10.03
C THR A 207 -7.33 2.02 9.19
N LEU A 208 -7.58 2.19 7.90
CA LEU A 208 -6.75 2.94 6.94
C LEU A 208 -7.56 4.17 6.51
N PRO A 209 -7.36 5.35 7.11
CA PRO A 209 -8.08 6.56 6.73
C PRO A 209 -7.66 7.02 5.32
N ASP A 210 -8.63 7.09 4.41
CA ASP A 210 -8.49 7.75 3.12
C ASP A 210 -9.11 9.15 3.21
N PHE A 211 -8.35 10.16 2.86
CA PHE A 211 -8.77 11.56 2.94
C PHE A 211 -9.38 12.08 1.62
N GLY A 212 -9.47 11.25 0.58
CA GLY A 212 -10.08 11.58 -0.71
C GLY A 212 -9.14 12.23 -1.71
#